data_d6c77d91d24a2191096a152963e1eebb
#
_entry.id   d6c77d91d24a2191096a152963e1eebb
#
_cell.length_a   1.000
_cell.length_b   1.000
_cell.length_c   1.000
_cell.angle_alpha   90.00
_cell.angle_beta   90.00
_cell.angle_gamma   90.00
#
_symmetry.space_group_name_H-M   'P 1'
#
loop_
_entity.id
_entity.type
_entity.pdbx_description
1 polymer ?
#
loop_
_entity_poly.entity_id
_entity_poly.type
_entity_poly.pdbx_seq_one_letter_code
_entity_poly.pdbx_strand_id
1 'polypeptide(L)'
;MTEEAGRLLPRYSHAGGFRVAENKPVDQDCIFCRIVANESPSHRIWEDDNHLAFLSIYPNTPGVTVVIPKAHRPSYVFDNDDETVCALMKAARKVAGMLDQRLEGVGRTGVIFEGYGVDHLHAKLFPMHGTGDGSSFRRIESKGMDRFFERYEGYLSSHDALRADDDALSAMARRIRGE
;
A
#
# COMPACT_ATOMS: atom_id res chain seq x y z
N MET A 1 14.36 23.34 -34.89
CA MET A 1 12.99 23.69 -34.48
C MET A 1 12.20 22.40 -34.56
N THR A 2 12.08 21.70 -33.45
CA THR A 2 11.23 20.51 -33.29
C THR A 2 10.43 20.73 -32.01
N GLU A 3 9.14 21.00 -32.20
CA GLU A 3 8.12 21.12 -31.13
C GLU A 3 7.89 19.76 -30.50
N GLU A 4 8.30 19.56 -29.25
CA GLU A 4 7.83 18.47 -28.43
C GLU A 4 6.46 18.84 -27.84
N ALA A 5 5.42 18.22 -28.38
CA ALA A 5 4.07 18.34 -27.88
C ALA A 5 3.95 17.71 -26.49
N GLY A 6 3.76 18.57 -25.48
CA GLY A 6 3.48 18.16 -24.12
C GLY A 6 2.19 17.34 -24.04
N ARG A 7 2.32 16.06 -23.73
CA ARG A 7 1.20 15.16 -23.41
C ARG A 7 0.59 15.59 -22.09
N LEU A 8 -0.51 16.33 -22.13
CA LEU A 8 -1.35 16.63 -20.98
C LEU A 8 -1.93 15.31 -20.44
N LEU A 9 -1.58 14.97 -19.21
CA LEU A 9 -2.25 13.92 -18.46
C LEU A 9 -3.73 14.28 -18.28
N PRO A 10 -4.66 13.31 -18.36
CA PRO A 10 -6.08 13.59 -18.19
C PRO A 10 -6.35 14.13 -16.79
N ARG A 11 -7.05 15.27 -16.70
CA ARG A 11 -7.53 15.83 -15.45
C ARG A 11 -8.62 14.91 -14.90
N TYR A 12 -8.41 14.30 -13.74
CA TYR A 12 -9.46 13.63 -13.00
C TYR A 12 -10.51 14.68 -12.58
N SER A 13 -11.68 14.62 -13.20
CA SER A 13 -12.84 15.39 -12.74
C SER A 13 -13.54 14.60 -11.64
N HIS A 14 -13.43 15.05 -10.40
CA HIS A 14 -14.26 14.57 -9.30
C HIS A 14 -15.68 15.10 -9.46
N ALA A 15 -16.48 14.46 -10.30
CA ALA A 15 -17.92 14.60 -10.29
C ALA A 15 -18.48 13.45 -9.44
N GLY A 16 -19.06 13.79 -8.29
CA GLY A 16 -19.54 12.86 -7.28
C GLY A 16 -20.51 11.81 -7.82
N GLY A 17 -20.15 10.59 -7.58
CA GLY A 17 -20.93 9.37 -7.76
C GLY A 17 -20.01 8.22 -7.47
N PHE A 18 -20.21 7.54 -6.33
CA PHE A 18 -19.58 6.26 -6.03
C PHE A 18 -19.90 5.30 -7.18
N ARG A 19 -18.95 5.08 -8.08
CA ARG A 19 -19.05 3.99 -9.04
C ARG A 19 -18.63 2.74 -8.30
N VAL A 20 -19.59 1.86 -8.01
CA VAL A 20 -19.32 0.50 -7.62
C VAL A 20 -18.47 -0.12 -8.74
N ALA A 21 -17.23 -0.46 -8.44
CA ALA A 21 -16.34 -1.08 -9.42
C ALA A 21 -16.95 -2.44 -9.83
N GLU A 22 -17.35 -2.55 -11.10
CA GLU A 22 -17.80 -3.81 -11.65
C GLU A 22 -16.69 -4.86 -11.49
N ASN A 23 -17.09 -6.08 -11.16
CA ASN A 23 -16.20 -7.25 -11.07
C ASN A 23 -15.61 -7.50 -12.46
N LYS A 24 -14.46 -6.90 -12.78
CA LYS A 24 -13.79 -7.14 -14.06
C LYS A 24 -13.32 -8.60 -14.10
N PRO A 25 -13.49 -9.30 -15.22
CA PRO A 25 -12.92 -10.63 -15.40
C PRO A 25 -11.39 -10.55 -15.26
N VAL A 26 -10.78 -11.69 -14.92
CA VAL A 26 -9.32 -11.85 -14.81
C VAL A 26 -8.63 -11.15 -15.96
N ASP A 27 -7.86 -10.10 -15.65
CA ASP A 27 -7.07 -9.38 -16.64
C ASP A 27 -5.82 -10.23 -16.95
N GLN A 28 -5.74 -10.76 -18.16
CA GLN A 28 -4.63 -11.62 -18.60
C GLN A 28 -3.28 -10.89 -18.60
N ASP A 29 -3.28 -9.56 -18.70
CA ASP A 29 -2.06 -8.75 -18.66
C ASP A 29 -1.63 -8.45 -17.21
N CYS A 30 -2.49 -8.65 -16.22
CA CYS A 30 -2.20 -8.42 -14.82
C CYS A 30 -1.42 -9.60 -14.21
N ILE A 31 -0.19 -9.33 -13.76
CA ILE A 31 0.65 -10.37 -13.13
C ILE A 31 0.01 -10.98 -11.88
N PHE A 32 -0.75 -10.20 -11.08
CA PHE A 32 -1.40 -10.72 -9.89
C PHE A 32 -2.59 -11.62 -10.24
N CYS A 33 -3.36 -11.32 -11.29
CA CYS A 33 -4.37 -12.22 -11.82
C CYS A 33 -3.77 -13.55 -12.27
N ARG A 34 -2.62 -13.51 -12.96
CA ARG A 34 -1.90 -14.72 -13.38
C ARG A 34 -1.37 -15.53 -12.20
N ILE A 35 -0.93 -14.86 -11.13
CA ILE A 35 -0.55 -15.53 -9.88
C ILE A 35 -1.76 -16.23 -9.26
N VAL A 36 -2.91 -15.56 -9.18
CA VAL A 36 -4.17 -16.16 -8.69
C VAL A 36 -4.55 -17.41 -9.50
N ALA A 37 -4.44 -17.32 -10.83
CA ALA A 37 -4.73 -18.41 -11.75
C ALA A 37 -3.68 -19.55 -11.77
N ASN A 38 -2.58 -19.44 -11.01
CA ASN A 38 -1.42 -20.35 -11.05
C ASN A 38 -0.65 -20.37 -12.38
N GLU A 39 -0.80 -19.34 -13.20
CA GLU A 39 -0.10 -19.16 -14.47
C GLU A 39 1.27 -18.47 -14.30
N SER A 40 1.50 -17.86 -13.13
CA SER A 40 2.78 -17.27 -12.76
C SER A 40 3.23 -17.75 -11.38
N PRO A 41 4.54 -18.01 -11.19
CA PRO A 41 5.06 -18.48 -9.92
C PRO A 41 4.95 -17.39 -8.84
N SER A 42 4.73 -17.82 -7.59
CA SER A 42 4.75 -16.95 -6.42
C SER A 42 5.09 -17.73 -5.15
N HIS A 43 5.66 -17.06 -4.16
CA HIS A 43 5.93 -17.63 -2.85
C HIS A 43 4.74 -17.38 -1.94
N ARG A 44 3.67 -18.17 -2.11
CA ARG A 44 2.43 -18.04 -1.33
C ARG A 44 2.68 -18.35 0.14
N ILE A 45 2.10 -17.56 1.03
CA ILE A 45 2.20 -17.78 2.48
C ILE A 45 0.83 -17.95 3.15
N TRP A 46 -0.23 -17.46 2.52
CA TRP A 46 -1.59 -17.59 3.01
C TRP A 46 -2.62 -17.38 1.89
N GLU A 47 -3.78 -18.02 2.03
CA GLU A 47 -4.88 -17.92 1.08
C GLU A 47 -6.20 -18.21 1.80
N ASP A 48 -7.28 -17.52 1.41
CA ASP A 48 -8.67 -17.86 1.69
C ASP A 48 -9.49 -17.88 0.39
N ASP A 49 -10.80 -17.96 0.48
CA ASP A 49 -11.68 -18.00 -0.70
C ASP A 49 -11.55 -16.76 -1.58
N ASN A 50 -11.28 -15.60 -0.99
CA ASN A 50 -11.32 -14.30 -1.64
C ASN A 50 -9.96 -13.58 -1.76
N HIS A 51 -8.95 -14.00 -0.99
CA HIS A 51 -7.65 -13.33 -0.93
C HIS A 51 -6.48 -14.29 -1.05
N LEU A 52 -5.35 -13.74 -1.46
CA LEU A 52 -4.07 -14.41 -1.58
C LEU A 52 -2.96 -13.54 -1.00
N ALA A 53 -2.03 -14.14 -0.27
CA ALA A 53 -0.82 -13.48 0.22
C ALA A 53 0.44 -14.22 -0.23
N PHE A 54 1.42 -13.48 -0.74
CA PHE A 54 2.69 -14.01 -1.21
C PHE A 54 3.84 -13.04 -0.92
N LEU A 55 5.06 -13.57 -0.84
CA LEU A 55 6.25 -12.75 -0.62
C LEU A 55 6.56 -11.88 -1.83
N SER A 56 6.95 -10.62 -1.58
CA SER A 56 7.52 -9.77 -2.62
C SER A 56 8.85 -10.36 -3.10
N ILE A 57 9.06 -10.42 -4.41
CA ILE A 57 10.35 -10.81 -4.99
C ILE A 57 11.35 -9.64 -5.03
N TYR A 58 10.92 -8.42 -4.64
CA TYR A 58 11.76 -7.23 -4.50
C TYR A 58 11.63 -6.64 -3.07
N PRO A 59 11.95 -7.42 -2.02
CA PRO A 59 11.77 -6.96 -0.66
C PRO A 59 12.87 -5.96 -0.27
N ASN A 60 12.49 -4.89 0.45
CA ASN A 60 13.45 -3.99 1.09
C ASN A 60 13.78 -4.39 2.53
N THR A 61 13.07 -5.38 3.07
CA THR A 61 13.34 -6.04 4.35
C THR A 61 12.87 -7.50 4.29
N PRO A 62 13.43 -8.44 5.06
CA PRO A 62 12.98 -9.83 5.02
C PRO A 62 11.49 -9.98 5.34
N GLY A 63 10.78 -10.77 4.53
CA GLY A 63 9.37 -11.07 4.78
C GLY A 63 8.37 -10.05 4.25
N VAL A 64 8.78 -9.07 3.42
CA VAL A 64 7.82 -8.18 2.74
C VAL A 64 6.80 -9.00 1.97
N THR A 65 5.54 -8.79 2.29
CA THR A 65 4.43 -9.59 1.80
C THR A 65 3.43 -8.70 1.05
N VAL A 66 2.88 -9.23 -0.03
CA VAL A 66 1.78 -8.63 -0.79
C VAL A 66 0.51 -9.42 -0.50
N VAL A 67 -0.56 -8.73 -0.11
CA VAL A 67 -1.90 -9.30 0.08
C VAL A 67 -2.84 -8.69 -0.95
N ILE A 68 -3.54 -9.53 -1.70
CA ILE A 68 -4.44 -9.13 -2.77
C ILE A 68 -5.82 -9.77 -2.64
N PRO A 69 -6.90 -9.14 -3.10
CA PRO A 69 -8.11 -9.88 -3.44
C PRO A 69 -7.85 -10.75 -4.68
N LYS A 70 -8.50 -11.92 -4.77
CA LYS A 70 -8.42 -12.77 -5.97
C LYS A 70 -9.15 -12.15 -7.15
N ALA A 71 -10.21 -11.40 -6.89
CA ALA A 71 -10.89 -10.61 -7.90
C ALA A 71 -10.02 -9.40 -8.31
N HIS A 72 -9.91 -9.16 -9.60
CA HIS A 72 -9.23 -7.96 -10.11
C HIS A 72 -10.00 -6.70 -9.70
N ARG A 73 -9.32 -5.77 -9.03
CA ARG A 73 -9.84 -4.50 -8.56
C ARG A 73 -8.86 -3.37 -8.87
N PRO A 74 -9.32 -2.12 -9.06
CA PRO A 74 -8.43 -0.97 -9.26
C PRO A 74 -7.39 -0.89 -8.14
N SER A 75 -6.14 -0.61 -8.51
CA SER A 75 -5.02 -0.59 -7.55
C SER A 75 -5.13 0.50 -6.49
N TYR A 76 -5.76 1.63 -6.83
CA TYR A 76 -5.94 2.72 -5.88
C TYR A 76 -7.03 2.36 -4.86
N VAL A 77 -6.64 2.25 -3.60
CA VAL A 77 -7.53 1.73 -2.54
C VAL A 77 -8.81 2.56 -2.38
N PHE A 78 -8.76 3.87 -2.60
CA PHE A 78 -9.90 4.77 -2.45
C PHE A 78 -10.87 4.77 -3.66
N ASP A 79 -10.56 4.06 -4.74
CA ASP A 79 -11.48 3.81 -5.85
C ASP A 79 -12.31 2.54 -5.67
N ASN A 80 -12.14 1.84 -4.54
CA ASN A 80 -12.84 0.62 -4.20
C ASN A 80 -13.96 0.88 -3.19
N ASP A 81 -14.97 0.00 -3.16
CA ASP A 81 -16.04 0.06 -2.16
C ASP A 81 -15.55 -0.34 -0.76
N ASP A 82 -16.29 0.10 0.26
CA ASP A 82 -15.96 -0.15 1.67
C ASP A 82 -15.86 -1.64 2.00
N GLU A 83 -16.70 -2.49 1.39
CA GLU A 83 -16.70 -3.93 1.59
C GLU A 83 -15.37 -4.53 1.13
N THR A 84 -14.94 -4.18 -0.07
CA THR A 84 -13.65 -4.62 -0.66
C THR A 84 -12.48 -4.16 0.20
N VAL A 85 -12.45 -2.88 0.60
CA VAL A 85 -11.37 -2.32 1.43
C VAL A 85 -11.32 -2.99 2.81
N CYS A 86 -12.48 -3.13 3.47
CA CYS A 86 -12.57 -3.80 4.76
C CYS A 86 -12.17 -5.27 4.69
N ALA A 87 -12.55 -6.00 3.63
CA ALA A 87 -12.18 -7.39 3.44
C ALA A 87 -10.67 -7.55 3.27
N LEU A 88 -10.04 -6.71 2.43
CA LEU A 88 -8.59 -6.71 2.24
C LEU A 88 -7.85 -6.36 3.54
N MET A 89 -8.34 -5.38 4.32
CA MET A 89 -7.72 -5.03 5.60
C MET A 89 -7.83 -6.19 6.62
N LYS A 90 -8.93 -6.93 6.64
CA LYS A 90 -9.07 -8.13 7.48
C LYS A 90 -8.08 -9.23 7.08
N ALA A 91 -7.91 -9.46 5.77
CA ALA A 91 -6.91 -10.38 5.24
C ALA A 91 -5.48 -9.94 5.60
N ALA A 92 -5.15 -8.66 5.39
CA ALA A 92 -3.87 -8.07 5.75
C ALA A 92 -3.57 -8.22 7.25
N ARG A 93 -4.55 -7.96 8.13
CA ARG A 93 -4.44 -8.16 9.59
C ARG A 93 -4.13 -9.63 9.94
N LYS A 94 -4.78 -10.58 9.28
CA LYS A 94 -4.52 -12.01 9.48
C LYS A 94 -3.08 -12.36 9.14
N VAL A 95 -2.63 -11.92 7.98
CA VAL A 95 -1.27 -12.17 7.48
C VAL A 95 -0.22 -11.46 8.33
N ALA A 96 -0.45 -10.20 8.72
CA ALA A 96 0.44 -9.47 9.64
C ALA A 96 0.65 -10.23 10.96
N GLY A 97 -0.42 -10.76 11.55
CA GLY A 97 -0.30 -11.59 12.76
C GLY A 97 0.52 -12.88 12.55
N MET A 98 0.49 -13.45 11.35
CA MET A 98 1.39 -14.59 11.02
C MET A 98 2.85 -14.16 10.92
N LEU A 99 3.12 -12.99 10.33
CA LEU A 99 4.48 -12.45 10.23
C LEU A 99 5.04 -12.13 11.62
N ASP A 100 4.25 -11.44 12.46
CA ASP A 100 4.65 -11.07 13.83
C ASP A 100 4.95 -12.30 14.71
N GLN A 101 4.21 -13.40 14.53
CA GLN A 101 4.39 -14.62 15.31
C GLN A 101 5.54 -15.51 14.83
N ARG A 102 5.89 -15.45 13.55
CA ARG A 102 6.82 -16.42 12.93
C ARG A 102 8.18 -15.83 12.56
N LEU A 103 8.29 -14.51 12.49
CA LEU A 103 9.55 -13.85 12.21
C LEU A 103 10.18 -13.38 13.52
N GLU A 104 11.40 -13.83 13.78
CA GLU A 104 12.13 -13.46 14.99
C GLU A 104 12.40 -11.95 15.04
N GLY A 105 12.19 -11.35 16.21
CA GLY A 105 12.45 -9.93 16.46
C GLY A 105 11.51 -8.97 15.76
N VAL A 106 10.38 -9.47 15.24
CA VAL A 106 9.30 -8.65 14.64
C VAL A 106 8.18 -8.47 15.65
N GLY A 107 8.14 -7.33 16.31
CA GLY A 107 7.05 -7.00 17.24
C GLY A 107 5.84 -6.38 16.58
N ARG A 108 5.97 -5.91 15.35
CA ARG A 108 4.88 -5.28 14.57
C ARG A 108 5.18 -5.35 13.07
N THR A 109 4.10 -5.40 12.29
CA THR A 109 4.12 -5.30 10.83
C THR A 109 3.39 -4.03 10.39
N GLY A 110 4.04 -3.20 9.58
CA GLY A 110 3.44 -2.03 8.94
C GLY A 110 2.65 -2.41 7.68
N VAL A 111 1.68 -1.58 7.29
CA VAL A 111 0.89 -1.75 6.06
C VAL A 111 0.91 -0.48 5.23
N ILE A 112 1.04 -0.63 3.91
CA ILE A 112 0.98 0.48 2.95
C ILE A 112 0.07 0.08 1.78
N PHE A 113 -0.78 1.02 1.34
CA PHE A 113 -1.61 0.96 0.14
C PHE A 113 -1.17 2.08 -0.81
N GLU A 114 -0.14 1.87 -1.58
CA GLU A 114 0.37 2.91 -2.50
C GLU A 114 -0.27 2.88 -3.89
N GLY A 115 -0.76 1.70 -4.33
CA GLY A 115 -1.48 1.54 -5.59
C GLY A 115 -0.64 1.67 -6.87
N TYR A 116 0.69 1.62 -6.78
CA TYR A 116 1.59 1.69 -7.93
C TYR A 116 2.25 0.35 -8.24
N GLY A 117 2.81 0.25 -9.45
CA GLY A 117 3.55 -0.91 -9.95
C GLY A 117 2.68 -1.93 -10.65
N VAL A 118 1.59 -2.38 -10.04
CA VAL A 118 0.63 -3.31 -10.63
C VAL A 118 -0.77 -2.76 -10.45
N ASP A 119 -1.53 -2.61 -11.53
CA ASP A 119 -2.94 -2.19 -11.46
C ASP A 119 -3.82 -3.36 -11.01
N HIS A 120 -3.74 -3.66 -9.75
CA HIS A 120 -4.53 -4.62 -9.00
C HIS A 120 -4.46 -4.23 -7.53
N LEU A 121 -5.59 -4.11 -6.86
CA LEU A 121 -5.64 -3.71 -5.44
C LEU A 121 -4.74 -4.61 -4.59
N HIS A 122 -3.88 -3.99 -3.80
CA HIS A 122 -2.96 -4.73 -2.94
C HIS A 122 -2.55 -3.95 -1.70
N ALA A 123 -2.31 -4.68 -0.63
CA ALA A 123 -1.66 -4.20 0.58
C ALA A 123 -0.23 -4.74 0.63
N LYS A 124 0.75 -3.87 0.86
CA LYS A 124 2.14 -4.29 1.15
C LYS A 124 2.35 -4.31 2.65
N LEU A 125 2.82 -5.44 3.18
CA LEU A 125 3.13 -5.65 4.58
C LEU A 125 4.64 -5.65 4.80
N PHE A 126 5.11 -4.86 5.77
CA PHE A 126 6.51 -4.68 6.07
C PHE A 126 6.79 -5.11 7.52
N PRO A 127 7.38 -6.30 7.74
CA PRO A 127 7.81 -6.73 9.07
C PRO A 127 8.89 -5.78 9.62
N MET A 128 8.64 -5.21 10.80
CA MET A 128 9.57 -4.27 11.42
C MET A 128 10.55 -5.02 12.32
N HIS A 129 11.65 -5.51 11.73
CA HIS A 129 12.69 -6.25 12.41
C HIS A 129 13.40 -5.40 13.47
N GLY A 130 13.84 -6.03 14.56
CA GLY A 130 14.52 -5.35 15.68
C GLY A 130 13.58 -4.60 16.63
N THR A 131 12.27 -4.80 16.50
CA THR A 131 11.27 -4.18 17.39
C THR A 131 10.90 -5.04 18.60
N GLY A 132 11.52 -6.23 18.75
CA GLY A 132 11.28 -7.16 19.84
C GLY A 132 10.03 -7.99 19.64
N ASP A 133 9.32 -8.28 20.74
CA ASP A 133 8.10 -9.08 20.77
C ASP A 133 6.80 -8.23 20.77
N GLY A 134 6.93 -6.91 20.61
CA GLY A 134 5.79 -5.98 20.64
C GLY A 134 5.14 -5.79 22.02
N SER A 135 5.66 -6.40 23.07
CA SER A 135 5.10 -6.34 24.43
C SER A 135 5.16 -4.96 25.08
N SER A 136 6.08 -4.11 24.63
CA SER A 136 6.22 -2.73 25.12
C SER A 136 6.12 -1.71 24.00
N PHE A 137 5.35 -0.63 24.28
CA PHE A 137 5.34 0.53 23.41
C PHE A 137 6.61 1.37 23.65
N ARG A 138 7.32 1.70 22.56
CA ARG A 138 8.47 2.59 22.60
C ARG A 138 8.54 3.44 21.34
N ARG A 139 9.17 4.59 21.43
CA ARG A 139 9.54 5.36 20.26
C ARG A 139 10.69 4.64 19.54
N ILE A 140 10.58 4.51 18.23
CA ILE A 140 11.68 4.04 17.36
C ILE A 140 12.34 5.29 16.77
N GLU A 141 13.59 5.51 17.12
CA GLU A 141 14.36 6.60 16.53
C GLU A 141 14.93 6.15 15.17
N SER A 142 14.66 6.95 14.15
CA SER A 142 15.24 6.72 12.84
C SER A 142 16.73 7.06 12.85
N LYS A 143 17.54 6.19 12.25
CA LYS A 143 18.93 6.50 11.88
C LYS A 143 19.02 7.14 10.48
N GLY A 144 17.88 7.27 9.79
CA GLY A 144 17.78 7.97 8.53
C GLY A 144 17.90 9.48 8.69
N MET A 145 18.10 10.17 7.59
CA MET A 145 18.11 11.63 7.59
C MET A 145 16.67 12.14 7.73
N ASP A 146 16.47 13.15 8.56
CA ASP A 146 15.25 13.93 8.59
C ASP A 146 15.12 14.66 7.25
N ARG A 147 14.25 14.15 6.38
CA ARG A 147 14.00 14.73 5.06
C ARG A 147 12.54 15.12 4.94
N PHE A 148 12.32 16.32 4.42
CA PHE A 148 11.02 16.77 3.93
C PHE A 148 11.00 16.64 2.40
N PHE A 149 9.96 16.02 1.87
CA PHE A 149 9.79 15.84 0.43
C PHE A 149 8.62 16.68 -0.08
N GLU A 150 8.89 17.62 -0.97
CA GLU A 150 7.85 18.42 -1.64
C GLU A 150 7.09 17.63 -2.70
N ARG A 151 7.72 16.59 -3.23
CA ARG A 151 7.18 15.71 -4.28
C ARG A 151 7.40 14.26 -3.90
N TYR A 152 6.52 13.41 -4.38
CA TYR A 152 6.68 11.97 -4.22
C TYR A 152 7.94 11.48 -4.94
N GLU A 153 8.84 10.85 -4.20
CA GLU A 153 10.14 10.38 -4.70
C GLU A 153 10.16 8.88 -5.06
N GLY A 154 8.99 8.26 -5.20
CA GLY A 154 8.87 6.85 -5.57
C GLY A 154 8.86 5.89 -4.38
N TYR A 155 8.84 6.38 -3.13
CA TYR A 155 8.68 5.57 -1.92
C TYR A 155 7.96 6.35 -0.82
N LEU A 156 7.36 5.63 0.12
CA LEU A 156 6.77 6.20 1.34
C LEU A 156 7.68 5.88 2.53
N SER A 157 7.79 6.85 3.44
CA SER A 157 8.49 6.69 4.71
C SER A 157 7.54 7.02 5.86
N SER A 158 7.58 6.23 6.91
CA SER A 158 6.86 6.49 8.16
C SER A 158 7.69 7.24 9.20
N HIS A 159 8.89 7.67 8.85
CA HIS A 159 9.73 8.44 9.76
C HIS A 159 9.26 9.88 9.85
N ASP A 160 9.29 10.42 11.06
CA ASP A 160 9.04 11.84 11.30
C ASP A 160 10.17 12.67 10.68
N ALA A 161 9.80 13.75 10.02
CA ALA A 161 10.74 14.82 9.64
C ALA A 161 10.86 15.85 10.76
N LEU A 162 11.56 16.96 10.51
CA LEU A 162 11.59 18.10 11.43
C LEU A 162 10.17 18.65 11.63
N ARG A 163 9.90 19.13 12.86
CA ARG A 163 8.61 19.71 13.18
C ARG A 163 8.32 20.90 12.26
N ALA A 164 7.17 20.86 11.61
CA ALA A 164 6.72 21.93 10.73
C ALA A 164 6.27 23.17 11.52
N ASP A 165 6.29 24.32 10.85
CA ASP A 165 5.80 25.59 11.37
C ASP A 165 4.28 25.59 11.58
N ASP A 166 3.80 26.13 12.72
CA ASP A 166 2.39 26.09 13.09
C ASP A 166 1.50 26.95 12.18
N ASP A 167 2.00 28.07 11.67
CA ASP A 167 1.23 28.91 10.74
C ASP A 167 1.09 28.24 9.38
N ALA A 168 2.14 27.56 8.91
CA ALA A 168 2.11 26.75 7.70
C ALA A 168 1.13 25.57 7.83
N LEU A 169 1.12 24.89 8.97
CA LEU A 169 0.15 23.82 9.26
C LEU A 169 -1.30 24.33 9.30
N SER A 170 -1.51 25.50 9.93
CA SER A 170 -2.83 26.13 10.01
C SER A 170 -3.34 26.56 8.63
N ALA A 171 -2.47 27.13 7.79
CA ALA A 171 -2.81 27.50 6.41
C ALA A 171 -3.16 26.27 5.56
N MET A 172 -2.38 25.21 5.68
CA MET A 172 -2.65 23.94 4.98
C MET A 172 -3.98 23.34 5.43
N ALA A 173 -4.27 23.33 6.73
CA ALA A 173 -5.52 22.82 7.27
C ALA A 173 -6.74 23.57 6.71
N ARG A 174 -6.71 24.91 6.65
CA ARG A 174 -7.76 25.72 6.01
C ARG A 174 -7.96 25.32 4.56
N ARG A 175 -6.87 25.27 3.80
CA ARG A 175 -6.90 24.87 2.39
C ARG A 175 -7.55 23.51 2.16
N ILE A 176 -7.24 22.52 3.01
CA ILE A 176 -7.81 21.16 2.91
C ILE A 176 -9.30 21.15 3.20
N ARG A 177 -9.77 21.99 4.15
CA ARG A 177 -11.20 22.17 4.44
C ARG A 177 -11.96 23.00 3.39
N GLY A 178 -11.27 23.60 2.43
CA GLY A 178 -11.86 24.46 1.40
C GLY A 178 -12.16 25.88 1.87
N GLU A 179 -11.46 26.35 2.90
CA GLU A 179 -11.55 27.70 3.46
C GLU A 179 -10.55 28.69 2.79
#